data_8a23b215f87459ac7f772c614a051a61
#
_entry.id   8a23b215f87459ac7f772c614a051a61
#
_cell.length_a   1.000
_cell.length_b   1.000
_cell.length_c   1.000
_cell.angle_alpha   90.00
_cell.angle_beta   90.00
_cell.angle_gamma   90.00
#
_symmetry.space_group_name_H-M   'P 1'
#
loop_
_entity.id
_entity.type
_entity.pdbx_description
1 polymer ?
#
loop_
_entity_poly.entity_id
_entity_poly.type
_entity_poly.pdbx_seq_one_letter_code
_entity_poly.pdbx_strand_id
1 'polypeptide(L)'
;MKTLNVGKILFLLMIVMGLSSCGDEYYTDDYLRNSDEKLCAKKWVEEYTTENKDGVEVLCSHQLKFAKADYSGQEIWEYYRSGESRPYETTSRTFTWKWIDKTMEGLIFNYGAGEIKYFDNVWVRENYLSGKLNGMIVMMVGANF
;
A
#
# COMPACT_ATOMS: atom_id res chain seq x y z
N MET A 1 -48.65 -38.88 -14.25
CA MET A 1 -47.79 -38.23 -15.26
C MET A 1 -47.45 -36.77 -14.98
N LYS A 2 -48.15 -36.09 -14.11
CA LYS A 2 -47.83 -34.68 -13.74
C LYS A 2 -46.80 -34.55 -12.63
N THR A 3 -46.40 -35.64 -11.98
CA THR A 3 -45.41 -35.63 -10.87
C THR A 3 -43.95 -35.56 -11.33
N LEU A 4 -43.65 -35.85 -12.59
CA LEU A 4 -42.30 -35.80 -13.16
C LEU A 4 -41.83 -34.35 -13.46
N ASN A 5 -42.78 -33.42 -13.56
CA ASN A 5 -42.42 -32.01 -13.88
C ASN A 5 -42.05 -31.19 -12.66
N VAL A 6 -42.50 -31.59 -11.47
CA VAL A 6 -42.21 -30.84 -10.23
C VAL A 6 -40.76 -30.97 -9.84
N GLY A 7 -40.15 -32.15 -9.97
CA GLY A 7 -38.72 -32.35 -9.70
C GLY A 7 -37.80 -31.59 -10.67
N LYS A 8 -38.21 -31.54 -11.94
CA LYS A 8 -37.45 -30.77 -12.96
C LYS A 8 -37.58 -29.25 -12.74
N ILE A 9 -38.75 -28.79 -12.36
CA ILE A 9 -38.98 -27.37 -12.04
C ILE A 9 -38.22 -26.97 -10.77
N LEU A 10 -38.23 -27.84 -9.75
CA LEU A 10 -37.47 -27.59 -8.51
C LEU A 10 -35.95 -27.53 -8.75
N PHE A 11 -35.45 -28.44 -9.62
CA PHE A 11 -34.04 -28.47 -10.00
C PHE A 11 -33.64 -27.23 -10.82
N LEU A 12 -34.51 -26.79 -11.74
CA LEU A 12 -34.32 -25.57 -12.50
C LEU A 12 -34.33 -24.32 -11.61
N LEU A 13 -35.22 -24.28 -10.60
CA LEU A 13 -35.29 -23.21 -9.63
C LEU A 13 -34.03 -23.12 -8.76
N MET A 14 -33.46 -24.27 -8.36
CA MET A 14 -32.20 -24.31 -7.62
C MET A 14 -31.02 -23.81 -8.46
N ILE A 15 -31.00 -24.09 -9.76
CA ILE A 15 -29.95 -23.58 -10.66
C ILE A 15 -30.07 -22.06 -10.83
N VAL A 16 -31.30 -21.55 -10.95
CA VAL A 16 -31.53 -20.09 -11.08
C VAL A 16 -31.15 -19.33 -9.80
N MET A 17 -31.44 -19.90 -8.62
CA MET A 17 -31.01 -19.29 -7.35
C MET A 17 -29.49 -19.37 -7.15
N GLY A 18 -28.84 -20.40 -7.66
CA GLY A 18 -27.37 -20.51 -7.62
C GLY A 18 -26.65 -19.53 -8.54
N LEU A 19 -27.30 -19.08 -9.62
CA LEU A 19 -26.74 -18.12 -10.57
C LEU A 19 -26.97 -16.65 -10.15
N SER A 20 -27.95 -16.39 -9.30
CA SER A 20 -28.21 -15.01 -8.84
C SER A 20 -27.32 -14.60 -7.66
N SER A 21 -26.52 -15.50 -7.10
CA SER A 21 -25.54 -15.17 -6.06
C SER A 21 -24.21 -14.64 -6.61
N CYS A 22 -24.05 -14.55 -7.92
CA CYS A 22 -22.86 -14.00 -8.58
C CYS A 22 -23.00 -12.51 -8.96
N GLY A 23 -24.04 -11.83 -8.52
CA GLY A 23 -24.26 -10.42 -8.80
C GLY A 23 -24.13 -9.61 -7.52
N ASP A 24 -23.33 -8.57 -7.56
CA ASP A 24 -23.09 -7.58 -6.52
C ASP A 24 -22.26 -8.11 -5.34
N GLU A 25 -20.96 -8.29 -5.57
CA GLU A 25 -20.02 -8.17 -4.48
C GLU A 25 -20.11 -6.74 -3.95
N TYR A 26 -20.92 -6.54 -2.93
CA TYR A 26 -20.83 -5.38 -2.07
C TYR A 26 -19.47 -5.43 -1.38
N TYR A 27 -18.50 -4.72 -1.94
CA TYR A 27 -17.29 -4.41 -1.20
C TYR A 27 -17.71 -3.43 -0.10
N THR A 28 -18.09 -3.95 1.04
CA THR A 28 -18.15 -3.15 2.25
C THR A 28 -16.71 -2.79 2.59
N ASP A 29 -16.48 -1.64 3.19
CA ASP A 29 -15.15 -1.19 3.63
C ASP A 29 -14.39 -2.24 4.44
N ASP A 30 -15.11 -3.19 5.03
CA ASP A 30 -14.56 -4.35 5.76
C ASP A 30 -13.75 -5.33 4.90
N TYR A 31 -13.91 -5.32 3.59
CA TYR A 31 -13.18 -6.18 2.66
C TYR A 31 -11.96 -5.52 2.02
N LEU A 32 -11.77 -4.23 2.23
CA LEU A 32 -10.59 -3.53 1.74
C LEU A 32 -9.36 -3.96 2.54
N ARG A 33 -8.31 -4.37 1.83
CA ARG A 33 -7.04 -4.77 2.49
C ARG A 33 -6.30 -3.59 3.12
N ASN A 34 -6.58 -2.38 2.68
CA ASN A 34 -5.94 -1.15 3.13
C ASN A 34 -6.95 -0.15 3.68
N SER A 35 -6.48 0.78 4.49
CA SER A 35 -7.23 1.94 4.95
C SER A 35 -6.29 3.10 5.29
N ASP A 36 -6.83 4.30 5.37
CA ASP A 36 -6.08 5.48 5.80
C ASP A 36 -5.50 5.28 7.20
N GLU A 37 -6.28 4.69 8.11
CA GLU A 37 -5.88 4.43 9.49
C GLU A 37 -4.66 3.50 9.55
N LYS A 38 -4.68 2.41 8.79
CA LYS A 38 -3.55 1.47 8.72
C LYS A 38 -2.30 2.12 8.13
N LEU A 39 -2.47 2.88 7.04
CA LEU A 39 -1.37 3.56 6.37
C LEU A 39 -0.70 4.60 7.27
N CYS A 40 -1.50 5.38 7.99
CA CYS A 40 -1.04 6.49 8.85
C CYS A 40 -0.66 6.06 10.28
N ALA A 41 -0.87 4.80 10.66
CA ALA A 41 -0.64 4.33 12.02
C ALA A 41 0.84 4.31 12.44
N LYS A 42 1.74 4.16 11.48
CA LYS A 42 3.19 3.98 11.72
C LYS A 42 3.99 4.74 10.69
N LYS A 43 5.25 5.01 10.98
CA LYS A 43 6.22 5.31 9.94
C LYS A 43 6.71 3.99 9.35
N TRP A 44 6.96 4.00 8.06
CA TRP A 44 7.40 2.83 7.31
C TRP A 44 8.86 2.99 6.94
N VAL A 45 9.67 1.97 7.21
CA VAL A 45 11.13 2.05 7.09
C VAL A 45 11.64 0.84 6.33
N GLU A 46 12.48 1.05 5.35
CA GLU A 46 13.36 0.05 4.77
C GLU A 46 14.82 0.45 4.92
N GLU A 47 15.68 -0.53 5.10
CA GLU A 47 17.12 -0.31 5.19
C GLU A 47 17.82 -1.16 4.13
N TYR A 48 18.77 -0.55 3.44
CA TYR A 48 19.59 -1.23 2.44
C TYR A 48 20.97 -0.60 2.38
N THR A 49 21.95 -1.39 1.92
CA THR A 49 23.28 -0.87 1.66
C THR A 49 23.35 -0.29 0.25
N THR A 50 24.07 0.81 0.11
CA THR A 50 24.35 1.46 -1.17
C THR A 50 25.77 2.03 -1.15
N GLU A 51 26.27 2.39 -2.32
CA GLU A 51 27.55 3.11 -2.41
C GLU A 51 27.31 4.62 -2.44
N ASN A 52 28.12 5.35 -1.70
CA ASN A 52 28.14 6.81 -1.78
C ASN A 52 28.90 7.29 -3.04
N LYS A 53 29.00 8.61 -3.19
CA LYS A 53 29.69 9.23 -4.35
C LYS A 53 31.17 8.85 -4.46
N ASP A 54 31.78 8.44 -3.36
CA ASP A 54 33.19 8.03 -3.29
C ASP A 54 33.37 6.52 -3.43
N GLY A 55 32.31 5.77 -3.74
CA GLY A 55 32.32 4.31 -3.88
C GLY A 55 32.39 3.55 -2.56
N VAL A 56 32.12 4.23 -1.44
CA VAL A 56 32.12 3.62 -0.10
C VAL A 56 30.73 3.10 0.22
N GLU A 57 30.68 1.87 0.71
CA GLU A 57 29.42 1.25 1.16
C GLU A 57 28.88 1.99 2.39
N VAL A 58 27.62 2.37 2.34
CA VAL A 58 26.88 3.06 3.40
C VAL A 58 25.50 2.41 3.59
N LEU A 59 24.98 2.49 4.79
CA LEU A 59 23.61 2.08 5.09
C LEU A 59 22.66 3.24 4.77
N CYS A 60 21.62 2.97 3.99
CA CYS A 60 20.54 3.90 3.73
C CYS A 60 19.28 3.46 4.47
N SER A 61 18.69 4.36 5.23
CA SER A 61 17.37 4.21 5.82
C SER A 61 16.40 5.10 5.03
N HIS A 62 15.48 4.46 4.32
CA HIS A 62 14.41 5.12 3.57
C HIS A 62 13.10 5.03 4.35
N GLN A 63 12.47 6.15 4.60
CA GLN A 63 11.30 6.24 5.47
C GLN A 63 10.15 6.95 4.77
N LEU A 64 8.94 6.44 4.97
CA LEU A 64 7.69 7.07 4.57
C LEU A 64 6.83 7.33 5.81
N LYS A 65 6.32 8.54 5.92
CA LYS A 65 5.33 8.94 6.93
C LYS A 65 4.11 9.51 6.24
N PHE A 66 2.93 9.11 6.70
CA PHE A 66 1.65 9.57 6.16
C PHE A 66 0.82 10.22 7.25
N ALA A 67 0.23 11.38 6.96
CA ALA A 67 -0.69 12.08 7.82
C ALA A 67 -2.08 12.13 7.18
N LYS A 68 -3.10 11.69 7.93
CA LYS A 68 -4.47 11.63 7.45
C LYS A 68 -5.15 13.00 7.45
N ALA A 69 -4.81 13.86 8.40
CA ALA A 69 -5.52 15.14 8.62
C ALA A 69 -5.52 16.05 7.39
N ASP A 70 -4.44 16.06 6.62
CA ASP A 70 -4.24 16.91 5.44
C ASP A 70 -3.78 16.12 4.20
N TYR A 71 -3.77 14.80 4.28
CA TYR A 71 -3.25 13.92 3.23
C TYR A 71 -1.83 14.28 2.78
N SER A 72 -1.03 14.77 3.71
CA SER A 72 0.40 15.01 3.51
C SER A 72 1.23 13.77 3.83
N GLY A 73 2.43 13.76 3.34
CA GLY A 73 3.42 12.75 3.64
C GLY A 73 4.82 13.33 3.62
N GLN A 74 5.73 12.56 4.18
CA GLN A 74 7.14 12.87 4.20
C GLN A 74 7.95 11.64 3.81
N GLU A 75 8.87 11.81 2.91
CA GLU A 75 9.85 10.82 2.49
C GLU A 75 11.22 11.26 2.96
N ILE A 76 11.93 10.40 3.70
CA ILE A 76 13.20 10.71 4.35
C ILE A 76 14.21 9.65 3.96
N TRP A 77 15.41 10.06 3.60
CA TRP A 77 16.58 9.20 3.42
C TRP A 77 17.68 9.63 4.39
N GLU A 78 18.16 8.70 5.19
CA GLU A 78 19.26 8.87 6.09
C GLU A 78 20.40 7.94 5.72
N TYR A 79 21.60 8.47 5.60
CA TYR A 79 22.79 7.71 5.21
C TYR A 79 23.75 7.62 6.37
N TYR A 80 24.16 6.39 6.68
CA TYR A 80 25.03 6.08 7.81
C TYR A 80 26.34 5.47 7.32
N ARG A 81 27.46 5.93 7.85
CA ARG A 81 28.74 5.25 7.66
C ARG A 81 28.78 4.01 8.54
N SER A 82 29.62 3.04 8.15
CA SER A 82 29.78 1.78 8.90
C SER A 82 30.15 2.06 10.35
N GLY A 83 29.36 1.47 11.27
CA GLY A 83 29.56 1.59 12.72
C GLY A 83 29.10 2.88 13.36
N GLU A 84 28.54 3.83 12.61
CA GLU A 84 28.00 5.09 13.13
C GLU A 84 26.50 4.97 13.42
N SER A 85 26.08 5.53 14.56
CA SER A 85 24.65 5.56 14.97
C SER A 85 23.92 6.83 14.52
N ARG A 86 24.66 7.82 13.99
CA ARG A 86 24.09 9.07 13.48
C ARG A 86 24.27 9.15 11.97
N PRO A 87 23.24 9.60 11.23
CA PRO A 87 23.41 9.80 9.81
C PRO A 87 24.42 10.94 9.53
N TYR A 88 25.26 10.76 8.51
CA TYR A 88 26.13 11.83 8.02
C TYR A 88 25.42 12.71 6.99
N GLU A 89 24.34 12.22 6.40
CA GLU A 89 23.51 12.94 5.44
C GLU A 89 22.05 12.56 5.63
N THR A 90 21.17 13.54 5.60
CA THR A 90 19.72 13.35 5.64
C THR A 90 19.07 14.18 4.54
N THR A 91 18.25 13.55 3.73
CA THR A 91 17.44 14.21 2.70
C THR A 91 15.96 13.96 3.02
N SER A 92 15.15 15.00 2.91
CA SER A 92 13.71 14.91 3.19
C SER A 92 12.93 15.65 2.12
N ARG A 93 11.80 15.04 1.73
CA ARG A 93 10.84 15.63 0.80
C ARG A 93 9.43 15.46 1.33
N THR A 94 8.61 16.46 1.12
CA THR A 94 7.17 16.39 1.42
C THR A 94 6.37 16.11 0.16
N PHE A 95 5.25 15.44 0.32
CA PHE A 95 4.31 15.16 -0.74
C PHE A 95 2.87 15.21 -0.21
N THR A 96 1.91 15.29 -1.11
CA THR A 96 0.52 14.95 -0.82
C THR A 96 0.22 13.58 -1.40
N TRP A 97 -0.71 12.85 -0.80
CA TRP A 97 -1.05 11.51 -1.26
C TRP A 97 -2.54 11.32 -1.36
N LYS A 98 -2.94 10.42 -2.24
CA LYS A 98 -4.32 9.94 -2.36
C LYS A 98 -4.32 8.52 -2.90
N TRP A 99 -5.37 7.77 -2.60
CA TRP A 99 -5.63 6.51 -3.28
C TRP A 99 -6.01 6.76 -4.73
N ILE A 100 -5.57 5.87 -5.62
CA ILE A 100 -5.87 5.97 -7.07
C ILE A 100 -7.36 5.80 -7.30
N ASP A 101 -7.98 4.85 -6.60
CA ASP A 101 -9.39 4.52 -6.70
C ASP A 101 -9.95 3.95 -5.38
N LYS A 102 -11.20 3.53 -5.42
CA LYS A 102 -11.93 3.00 -4.26
C LYS A 102 -11.41 1.65 -3.75
N THR A 103 -10.60 0.94 -4.54
CA THR A 103 -9.99 -0.33 -4.09
C THR A 103 -8.91 -0.11 -3.05
N MET A 104 -8.37 1.11 -2.95
CA MET A 104 -7.27 1.47 -2.06
C MET A 104 -6.04 0.56 -2.23
N GLU A 105 -5.75 0.15 -3.46
CA GLU A 105 -4.61 -0.72 -3.77
C GLU A 105 -3.44 0.01 -4.43
N GLY A 106 -3.62 1.29 -4.73
CA GLY A 106 -2.58 2.14 -5.30
C GLY A 106 -2.64 3.54 -4.73
N LEU A 107 -1.48 4.16 -4.57
CA LEU A 107 -1.31 5.53 -4.10
C LEU A 107 -0.65 6.40 -5.17
N ILE A 108 -1.03 7.66 -5.19
CA ILE A 108 -0.35 8.71 -5.93
C ILE A 108 0.31 9.65 -4.93
N PHE A 109 1.63 9.86 -5.07
CA PHE A 109 2.39 10.86 -4.34
C PHE A 109 2.65 12.05 -5.25
N ASN A 110 2.22 13.22 -4.83
CA ASN A 110 2.46 14.48 -5.55
C ASN A 110 3.46 15.33 -4.76
N TYR A 111 4.66 15.49 -5.30
CA TYR A 111 5.74 16.28 -4.71
C TYR A 111 5.70 17.76 -5.09
N GLY A 112 4.73 18.17 -5.92
CA GLY A 112 4.67 19.49 -6.51
C GLY A 112 5.43 19.63 -7.82
N ALA A 113 5.25 20.75 -8.50
CA ALA A 113 5.92 21.07 -9.79
C ALA A 113 5.78 19.97 -10.87
N GLY A 114 4.66 19.23 -10.86
CA GLY A 114 4.40 18.16 -11.83
C GLY A 114 5.10 16.84 -11.53
N GLU A 115 5.82 16.72 -10.43
CA GLU A 115 6.49 15.49 -10.02
C GLU A 115 5.52 14.58 -9.27
N ILE A 116 5.21 13.45 -9.89
CA ILE A 116 4.28 12.46 -9.36
C ILE A 116 4.98 11.10 -9.34
N LYS A 117 4.81 10.37 -8.24
CA LYS A 117 5.18 8.95 -8.12
C LYS A 117 3.93 8.12 -7.89
N TYR A 118 3.95 6.92 -8.44
CA TYR A 118 2.92 5.91 -8.23
C TYR A 118 3.43 4.82 -7.31
N PHE A 119 2.61 4.46 -6.34
CA PHE A 119 2.85 3.34 -5.46
C PHE A 119 1.78 2.29 -5.74
N ASP A 120 2.13 1.30 -6.55
CA ASP A 120 1.22 0.29 -7.06
C ASP A 120 1.21 -0.96 -6.20
N ASN A 121 0.10 -1.69 -6.26
CA ASN A 121 -0.08 -2.94 -5.53
C ASN A 121 0.27 -2.81 -4.05
N VAL A 122 -0.21 -1.75 -3.43
CA VAL A 122 0.04 -1.43 -2.02
C VAL A 122 -0.66 -2.44 -1.13
N TRP A 123 0.07 -2.95 -0.17
CA TRP A 123 -0.47 -3.77 0.90
C TRP A 123 0.02 -3.26 2.25
N VAL A 124 -0.91 -2.73 3.04
CA VAL A 124 -0.65 -2.25 4.39
C VAL A 124 -1.06 -3.34 5.38
N ARG A 125 -0.09 -3.97 6.00
CA ARG A 125 -0.29 -4.95 7.08
C ARG A 125 0.03 -4.32 8.43
N GLU A 126 -0.21 -5.04 9.51
CA GLU A 126 0.07 -4.52 10.85
C GLU A 126 1.51 -4.04 11.03
N ASN A 127 2.48 -4.80 10.50
CA ASN A 127 3.91 -4.51 10.66
C ASN A 127 4.67 -4.28 9.35
N TYR A 128 4.00 -4.37 8.20
CA TYR A 128 4.65 -4.29 6.90
C TYR A 128 3.84 -3.45 5.92
N LEU A 129 4.55 -2.66 5.14
CA LEU A 129 4.03 -1.97 3.96
C LEU A 129 4.81 -2.48 2.74
N SER A 130 4.12 -2.97 1.74
CA SER A 130 4.75 -3.43 0.50
C SER A 130 4.03 -2.90 -0.73
N GLY A 131 4.74 -2.88 -1.84
CA GLY A 131 4.22 -2.50 -3.15
C GLY A 131 5.34 -2.15 -4.12
N LYS A 132 4.98 -1.52 -5.23
CA LYS A 132 5.91 -0.98 -6.21
C LYS A 132 5.90 0.54 -6.18
N LEU A 133 6.93 1.14 -5.64
CA LEU A 133 7.10 2.58 -5.65
C LEU A 133 7.89 3.00 -6.89
N ASN A 134 7.20 3.68 -7.79
CA ASN A 134 7.75 4.13 -9.07
C ASN A 134 8.43 2.98 -9.85
N GLY A 135 7.79 1.82 -9.86
CA GLY A 135 8.25 0.61 -10.55
C GLY A 135 9.24 -0.27 -9.76
N MET A 136 9.73 0.18 -8.61
CA MET A 136 10.64 -0.58 -7.74
C MET A 136 9.88 -1.25 -6.60
N ILE A 137 10.14 -2.53 -6.38
CA ILE A 137 9.57 -3.26 -5.25
C ILE A 137 10.16 -2.72 -3.96
N VAL A 138 9.29 -2.33 -3.03
CA VAL A 138 9.66 -1.94 -1.67
C VAL A 138 8.94 -2.82 -0.66
N MET A 139 9.64 -3.11 0.43
CA MET A 139 9.06 -3.77 1.60
C MET A 139 9.57 -3.04 2.84
N MET A 140 8.67 -2.37 3.51
CA MET A 140 8.99 -1.54 4.66
C MET A 140 8.42 -2.15 5.93
N VAL A 141 9.12 -1.96 7.03
CA VAL A 141 8.69 -2.36 8.37
C VAL A 141 8.06 -1.17 9.07
N GLY A 142 6.97 -1.42 9.77
CA GLY A 142 6.32 -0.41 10.59
C GLY A 142 7.11 -0.11 11.87
N ALA A 143 7.37 1.15 12.12
CA ALA A 143 8.01 1.64 13.34
C ALA A 143 7.13 2.70 14.00
N ASN A 144 7.24 2.84 15.32
CA ASN A 144 6.53 3.90 16.04
C ASN A 144 7.12 5.27 15.70
N PHE A 145 6.27 6.30 15.81
CA PHE A 145 6.70 7.69 15.61
C PHE A 145 7.67 8.13 16.68
#